data_1ac8086f185d45633d30a979738ff266
#
_entry.id   1ac8086f185d45633d30a979738ff266
#
_cell.length_a   1.000
_cell.length_b   1.000
_cell.length_c   1.000
_cell.angle_alpha   90.00
_cell.angle_beta   90.00
_cell.angle_gamma   90.00
#
_symmetry.space_group_name_H-M   'P 1'
#
loop_
_entity.id
_entity.type
_entity.pdbx_description
1 polymer ?
#
loop_
_entity_poly.entity_id
_entity_poly.type
_entity_poly.pdbx_seq_one_letter_code
_entity_poly.pdbx_strand_id
1 'polypeptide(L)'
;MKIGLCGTMSVGKTTLVKALEYEVGFVGYKFTTERSKYLRDLGIPLNTDSTVKGQSIFLAERASELLNENIITDRTIIDVMAFAKCADSISRDEANAFCDFAATMLNEYDHIFYVTTEGTIIEDNGVRTVDTLYREKIDHTIRELLFEYRGQIRDFTTISGTTEQRLKQINEVLFP
;
A
#
# COMPACT_ATOMS: atom_id res chain seq x y z
N MET A 1 10.60 7.00 -12.32
CA MET A 1 9.78 7.39 -11.14
C MET A 1 9.39 6.17 -10.33
N LYS A 2 9.33 6.31 -9.02
CA LYS A 2 8.90 5.27 -8.07
C LYS A 2 7.49 5.62 -7.56
N ILE A 3 6.49 4.88 -8.01
CA ILE A 3 5.07 5.19 -7.79
C ILE A 3 4.48 4.09 -6.90
N GLY A 4 3.81 4.49 -5.82
CA GLY A 4 3.16 3.58 -4.90
C GLY A 4 1.64 3.72 -4.91
N LEU A 5 0.91 2.60 -4.94
CA LEU A 5 -0.53 2.58 -4.70
C LEU A 5 -0.78 2.12 -3.26
N CYS A 6 -1.24 3.00 -2.39
CA CYS A 6 -1.65 2.64 -1.02
C CYS A 6 -3.17 2.61 -0.87
N GLY A 7 -3.63 1.91 0.14
CA GLY A 7 -5.06 1.79 0.46
C GLY A 7 -5.38 0.45 1.09
N THR A 8 -6.52 0.35 1.77
CA THR A 8 -6.93 -0.86 2.45
C THR A 8 -7.17 -2.05 1.50
N MET A 9 -7.51 -3.22 2.04
CA MET A 9 -7.81 -4.39 1.21
C MET A 9 -9.04 -4.17 0.32
N SER A 10 -9.08 -4.85 -0.82
CA SER A 10 -10.21 -4.87 -1.78
C SER A 10 -10.65 -3.49 -2.32
N VAL A 11 -9.72 -2.52 -2.43
CA VAL A 11 -9.99 -1.23 -3.09
C VAL A 11 -9.60 -1.24 -4.58
N GLY A 12 -9.16 -2.38 -5.12
CA GLY A 12 -8.83 -2.52 -6.54
C GLY A 12 -7.40 -2.11 -6.94
N LYS A 13 -6.45 -1.97 -5.98
CA LYS A 13 -5.04 -1.63 -6.29
C LYS A 13 -4.41 -2.58 -7.30
N THR A 14 -4.52 -3.90 -7.09
CA THR A 14 -3.96 -4.91 -8.00
C THR A 14 -4.55 -4.80 -9.41
N THR A 15 -5.85 -4.54 -9.52
CA THR A 15 -6.53 -4.32 -10.80
C THR A 15 -5.98 -3.06 -11.48
N LEU A 16 -5.78 -2.00 -10.71
CA LEU A 16 -5.25 -0.73 -11.21
C LEU A 16 -3.79 -0.87 -11.66
N VAL A 17 -2.93 -1.57 -10.89
CA VAL A 17 -1.54 -1.87 -11.32
C VAL A 17 -1.52 -2.61 -12.65
N LYS A 18 -2.36 -3.65 -12.80
CA LYS A 18 -2.47 -4.39 -14.07
C LYS A 18 -2.97 -3.52 -15.23
N ALA A 19 -3.86 -2.59 -14.96
CA ALA A 19 -4.35 -1.67 -16.01
C ALA A 19 -3.26 -0.67 -16.43
N LEU A 20 -2.44 -0.19 -15.49
CA LEU A 20 -1.30 0.70 -15.77
C LEU A 20 -0.22 0.05 -16.65
N GLU A 21 -0.09 -1.29 -16.65
CA GLU A 21 0.84 -2.02 -17.53
C GLU A 21 0.57 -1.78 -19.02
N TYR A 22 -0.66 -1.42 -19.38
CA TYR A 22 -1.07 -1.18 -20.77
C TYR A 22 -1.04 0.31 -21.15
N GLU A 23 -0.75 1.20 -20.22
CA GLU A 23 -0.68 2.63 -20.47
C GLU A 23 0.67 3.04 -21.07
N VAL A 24 0.64 3.81 -22.16
CA VAL A 24 1.85 4.22 -22.92
C VAL A 24 2.84 4.99 -22.04
N GLY A 25 2.35 5.79 -21.08
CA GLY A 25 3.18 6.58 -20.17
C GLY A 25 4.08 5.74 -19.25
N PHE A 26 3.82 4.45 -19.12
CA PHE A 26 4.56 3.54 -18.22
C PHE A 26 5.36 2.46 -18.95
N VAL A 27 5.62 2.65 -20.24
CA VAL A 27 6.51 1.75 -21.00
C VAL A 27 7.90 1.73 -20.35
N GLY A 28 8.40 0.54 -20.03
CA GLY A 28 9.69 0.35 -19.37
C GLY A 28 9.65 0.40 -17.84
N TYR A 29 8.47 0.58 -17.24
CA TYR A 29 8.30 0.42 -15.79
C TYR A 29 8.23 -1.05 -15.40
N LYS A 30 8.66 -1.33 -14.16
CA LYS A 30 8.37 -2.59 -13.48
C LYS A 30 7.05 -2.45 -12.71
N PHE A 31 6.30 -3.55 -12.66
CA PHE A 31 5.03 -3.60 -11.92
C PHE A 31 5.13 -4.72 -10.89
N THR A 32 4.85 -4.41 -9.64
CA THR A 32 4.82 -5.42 -8.58
C THR A 32 3.44 -5.53 -8.00
N THR A 33 3.03 -6.76 -7.69
CA THR A 33 1.78 -7.05 -7.04
C THR A 33 2.03 -7.55 -5.62
N GLU A 34 1.04 -7.38 -4.77
CA GLU A 34 1.07 -7.78 -3.37
C GLU A 34 1.25 -9.30 -3.21
N ARG A 35 2.11 -9.74 -2.29
CA ARG A 35 2.53 -11.12 -2.09
C ARG A 35 2.03 -11.76 -0.79
N SER A 36 1.01 -11.21 -0.14
CA SER A 36 0.49 -11.73 1.14
C SER A 36 0.16 -13.22 1.11
N LYS A 37 -0.39 -13.70 -0.02
CA LYS A 37 -0.70 -15.12 -0.17
C LYS A 37 0.55 -16.00 -0.07
N TYR A 38 1.62 -15.61 -0.77
CA TYR A 38 2.89 -16.32 -0.72
C TYR A 38 3.50 -16.31 0.70
N LEU A 39 3.49 -15.16 1.36
CA LEU A 39 4.04 -15.02 2.71
C LEU A 39 3.21 -15.81 3.75
N ARG A 40 1.88 -15.83 3.62
CA ARG A 40 1.01 -16.68 4.43
C ARG A 40 1.35 -18.16 4.24
N ASP A 41 1.56 -18.60 3.00
CA ASP A 41 1.87 -20.00 2.70
C ASP A 41 3.26 -20.42 3.26
N LEU A 42 4.14 -19.44 3.54
CA LEU A 42 5.38 -19.61 4.32
C LEU A 42 5.15 -19.59 5.84
N GLY A 43 3.91 -19.47 6.32
CA GLY A 43 3.56 -19.46 7.74
C GLY A 43 3.68 -18.11 8.43
N ILE A 44 3.76 -16.99 7.67
CA ILE A 44 3.79 -15.65 8.25
C ILE A 44 2.37 -15.24 8.63
N PRO A 45 2.11 -14.90 9.92
CA PRO A 45 0.80 -14.44 10.37
C PRO A 45 0.42 -13.11 9.69
N LEU A 46 -0.86 -12.96 9.34
CA LEU A 46 -1.39 -11.80 8.63
C LEU A 46 -2.50 -11.12 9.42
N ASN A 47 -2.88 -9.93 9.00
CA ASN A 47 -3.98 -9.13 9.54
C ASN A 47 -3.79 -8.85 11.05
N THR A 48 -4.79 -9.16 11.86
CA THR A 48 -4.77 -8.96 13.32
C THR A 48 -3.67 -9.77 14.02
N ASP A 49 -3.28 -10.91 13.46
CA ASP A 49 -2.25 -11.80 14.02
C ASP A 49 -0.83 -11.44 13.55
N SER A 50 -0.68 -10.37 12.76
CA SER A 50 0.61 -9.92 12.26
C SER A 50 1.59 -9.63 13.40
N THR A 51 2.84 -10.00 13.21
CA THR A 51 3.93 -9.74 14.16
C THR A 51 4.90 -8.70 13.62
N VAL A 52 5.72 -8.08 14.49
CA VAL A 52 6.80 -7.17 14.07
C VAL A 52 7.71 -7.86 13.06
N LYS A 53 8.07 -9.13 13.30
CA LYS A 53 8.88 -9.92 12.35
C LYS A 53 8.20 -10.06 10.99
N GLY A 54 6.90 -10.36 10.96
CA GLY A 54 6.12 -10.47 9.72
C GLY A 54 6.08 -9.15 8.97
N GLN A 55 5.78 -8.05 9.67
CA GLN A 55 5.75 -6.72 9.06
C GLN A 55 7.15 -6.26 8.59
N SER A 56 8.21 -6.67 9.26
CA SER A 56 9.59 -6.41 8.81
C SER A 56 9.91 -7.11 7.48
N ILE A 57 9.36 -8.29 7.23
CA ILE A 57 9.50 -8.99 5.94
C ILE A 57 8.77 -8.22 4.84
N PHE A 58 7.53 -7.76 5.09
CA PHE A 58 6.81 -6.92 4.13
C PHE A 58 7.54 -5.60 3.87
N LEU A 59 8.10 -4.98 4.90
CA LEU A 59 8.89 -3.75 4.76
C LEU A 59 10.13 -3.98 3.91
N ALA A 60 10.87 -5.09 4.13
CA ALA A 60 12.03 -5.45 3.34
C ALA A 60 11.68 -5.69 1.86
N GLU A 61 10.51 -6.30 1.56
CA GLU A 61 10.03 -6.43 0.19
C GLU A 61 9.79 -5.06 -0.44
N ARG A 62 9.07 -4.14 0.24
CA ARG A 62 8.84 -2.77 -0.26
C ARG A 62 10.15 -2.03 -0.49
N ALA A 63 11.06 -2.06 0.49
CA ALA A 63 12.38 -1.44 0.34
C ALA A 63 13.19 -1.99 -0.85
N SER A 64 13.15 -3.32 -1.06
CA SER A 64 13.84 -3.94 -2.20
C SER A 64 13.25 -3.54 -3.56
N GLU A 65 11.93 -3.37 -3.65
CA GLU A 65 11.27 -2.88 -4.85
C GLU A 65 11.72 -1.47 -5.22
N LEU A 66 11.91 -0.61 -4.23
CA LEU A 66 12.35 0.78 -4.40
C LEU A 66 13.81 0.92 -4.87
N LEU A 67 14.57 -0.16 -5.01
CA LEU A 67 15.86 -0.16 -5.72
C LEU A 67 15.70 0.03 -7.23
N ASN A 68 14.51 -0.19 -7.79
CA ASN A 68 14.23 0.05 -9.20
C ASN A 68 13.87 1.52 -9.44
N GLU A 69 14.46 2.12 -10.47
CA GLU A 69 14.23 3.54 -10.80
C GLU A 69 12.82 3.82 -11.35
N ASN A 70 12.28 2.88 -12.14
CA ASN A 70 10.95 2.98 -12.74
C ASN A 70 10.09 1.81 -12.27
N ILE A 71 9.24 2.06 -11.29
CA ILE A 71 8.43 1.02 -10.67
C ILE A 71 7.06 1.55 -10.25
N ILE A 72 6.06 0.68 -10.38
CA ILE A 72 4.73 0.86 -9.79
C ILE A 72 4.47 -0.30 -8.83
N THR A 73 4.17 0.03 -7.56
CA THR A 73 3.97 -0.97 -6.50
C THR A 73 2.51 -1.05 -6.07
N ASP A 74 1.96 -2.28 -6.00
CA ASP A 74 0.72 -2.59 -5.28
C ASP A 74 1.04 -2.72 -3.79
N ARG A 75 0.67 -1.75 -3.01
CA ARG A 75 1.03 -1.44 -1.64
C ARG A 75 2.34 -0.64 -1.52
N THR A 76 2.38 0.11 -0.46
CA THR A 76 3.50 0.97 -0.08
C THR A 76 3.96 0.67 1.34
N ILE A 77 5.00 1.36 1.77
CA ILE A 77 5.46 1.36 3.17
C ILE A 77 4.35 1.86 4.11
N ILE A 78 3.49 2.80 3.68
CA ILE A 78 2.32 3.25 4.46
C ILE A 78 1.36 2.09 4.77
N ASP A 79 1.10 1.21 3.80
CA ASP A 79 0.27 0.02 4.04
C ASP A 79 0.88 -0.88 5.11
N VAL A 80 2.19 -1.13 5.06
CA VAL A 80 2.92 -1.96 6.04
C VAL A 80 2.83 -1.35 7.44
N MET A 81 3.01 -0.04 7.56
CA MET A 81 2.87 0.71 8.82
C MET A 81 1.44 0.59 9.38
N ALA A 82 0.42 0.74 8.52
CA ALA A 82 -0.98 0.62 8.93
C ALA A 82 -1.31 -0.78 9.46
N PHE A 83 -0.85 -1.82 8.78
CA PHE A 83 -1.03 -3.19 9.26
C PHE A 83 -0.31 -3.46 10.57
N ALA A 84 0.89 -2.90 10.80
CA ALA A 84 1.58 -2.98 12.07
C ALA A 84 0.81 -2.29 13.21
N LYS A 85 0.29 -1.08 12.98
CA LYS A 85 -0.53 -0.34 13.96
C LYS A 85 -1.88 -1.02 14.27
N CYS A 86 -2.41 -1.80 13.35
CA CYS A 86 -3.72 -2.47 13.49
C CYS A 86 -3.63 -3.91 13.98
N ALA A 87 -2.44 -4.47 14.12
CA ALA A 87 -2.23 -5.83 14.63
C ALA A 87 -2.45 -5.91 16.16
N ASP A 88 -3.19 -6.93 16.61
CA ASP A 88 -3.47 -7.11 18.04
C ASP A 88 -2.26 -7.68 18.82
N SER A 89 -1.34 -8.34 18.12
CA SER A 89 -0.13 -8.94 18.68
C SER A 89 1.09 -8.00 18.75
N ILE A 90 0.95 -6.76 18.25
CA ILE A 90 2.00 -5.74 18.28
C ILE A 90 1.57 -4.65 19.28
N SER A 91 2.38 -4.42 20.30
CA SER A 91 2.10 -3.35 21.25
C SER A 91 2.18 -1.97 20.56
N ARG A 92 1.53 -0.97 21.15
CA ARG A 92 1.55 0.40 20.62
C ARG A 92 2.96 0.94 20.48
N ASP A 93 3.82 0.69 21.46
CA ASP A 93 5.19 1.19 21.45
C ASP A 93 6.04 0.53 20.37
N GLU A 94 5.90 -0.79 20.18
CA GLU A 94 6.54 -1.52 19.09
C GLU A 94 6.05 -1.03 17.71
N ALA A 95 4.74 -0.82 17.56
CA ALA A 95 4.15 -0.30 16.32
C ALA A 95 4.67 1.11 16.00
N ASN A 96 4.76 1.99 17.00
CA ASN A 96 5.28 3.34 16.81
C ASN A 96 6.77 3.30 16.41
N ALA A 97 7.61 2.56 17.14
CA ALA A 97 9.03 2.42 16.80
C ALA A 97 9.24 1.83 15.40
N PHE A 98 8.42 0.85 15.02
CA PHE A 98 8.42 0.26 13.68
C PHE A 98 8.04 1.31 12.62
N CYS A 99 6.99 2.09 12.86
CA CYS A 99 6.54 3.14 11.94
C CYS A 99 7.59 4.24 11.78
N ASP A 100 8.21 4.70 12.86
CA ASP A 100 9.26 5.72 12.80
C ASP A 100 10.45 5.25 11.95
N PHE A 101 10.85 3.98 12.11
CA PHE A 101 11.88 3.38 11.26
C PHE A 101 11.44 3.28 9.81
N ALA A 102 10.26 2.73 9.54
CA ALA A 102 9.73 2.55 8.19
C ALA A 102 9.56 3.88 7.45
N ALA A 103 9.16 4.93 8.17
CA ALA A 103 8.94 6.26 7.62
C ALA A 103 10.21 6.89 7.02
N THR A 104 11.41 6.49 7.48
CA THR A 104 12.68 6.97 6.90
C THR A 104 12.84 6.67 5.42
N MET A 105 12.07 5.72 4.87
CA MET A 105 12.10 5.31 3.48
C MET A 105 10.95 5.88 2.64
N LEU A 106 10.02 6.65 3.23
CA LEU A 106 8.87 7.20 2.50
C LEU A 106 9.26 8.19 1.41
N ASN A 107 10.35 8.91 1.60
CA ASN A 107 10.88 9.87 0.63
C ASN A 107 11.48 9.21 -0.64
N GLU A 108 11.58 7.88 -0.67
CA GLU A 108 12.00 7.17 -1.88
C GLU A 108 10.91 7.10 -2.94
N TYR A 109 9.62 7.19 -2.57
CA TYR A 109 8.54 7.33 -3.52
C TYR A 109 8.54 8.72 -4.13
N ASP A 110 8.46 8.81 -5.46
CA ASP A 110 8.24 10.08 -6.13
C ASP A 110 6.78 10.51 -6.00
N HIS A 111 5.83 9.55 -6.02
CA HIS A 111 4.42 9.81 -5.80
C HIS A 111 3.71 8.61 -5.17
N ILE A 112 2.82 8.87 -4.21
CA ILE A 112 1.94 7.87 -3.61
C ILE A 112 0.49 8.21 -3.99
N PHE A 113 -0.23 7.25 -4.59
CA PHE A 113 -1.67 7.36 -4.82
C PHE A 113 -2.43 6.61 -3.73
N TYR A 114 -3.21 7.34 -2.95
CA TYR A 114 -4.14 6.74 -2.01
C TYR A 114 -5.45 6.38 -2.71
N VAL A 115 -5.72 5.08 -2.77
CA VAL A 115 -6.91 4.51 -3.42
C VAL A 115 -8.02 4.35 -2.41
N THR A 116 -9.11 5.13 -2.56
CA THR A 116 -10.23 5.15 -1.61
C THR A 116 -11.06 3.86 -1.62
N THR A 117 -11.83 3.66 -0.55
CA THR A 117 -12.79 2.55 -0.42
C THR A 117 -14.08 2.78 -1.21
N GLU A 118 -14.29 3.96 -1.76
CA GLU A 118 -15.52 4.37 -2.42
C GLU A 118 -15.89 3.44 -3.58
N GLY A 119 -17.11 2.94 -3.56
CA GLY A 119 -17.63 2.04 -4.61
C GLY A 119 -17.05 0.62 -4.61
N THR A 120 -16.30 0.21 -3.57
CA THR A 120 -15.66 -1.11 -3.51
C THR A 120 -16.25 -1.99 -2.40
N ILE A 121 -16.40 -3.29 -2.69
CA ILE A 121 -16.77 -4.33 -1.73
C ILE A 121 -15.55 -5.18 -1.37
N ILE A 122 -15.60 -5.85 -0.21
CA ILE A 122 -14.54 -6.78 0.19
C ILE A 122 -14.73 -8.09 -0.59
N GLU A 123 -13.67 -8.53 -1.27
CA GLU A 123 -13.62 -9.83 -1.92
C GLU A 123 -12.85 -10.82 -1.05
N ASP A 124 -13.47 -11.97 -0.76
CA ASP A 124 -12.79 -13.08 -0.10
C ASP A 124 -11.92 -13.83 -1.12
N ASN A 125 -10.60 -13.75 -0.91
CA ASN A 125 -9.61 -14.48 -1.70
C ASN A 125 -8.82 -15.51 -0.85
N GLY A 126 -9.36 -15.86 0.34
CA GLY A 126 -8.75 -16.78 1.30
C GLY A 126 -7.52 -16.23 2.05
N VAL A 127 -7.18 -14.97 1.84
CA VAL A 127 -6.08 -14.25 2.53
C VAL A 127 -6.60 -13.01 3.24
N ARG A 128 -7.54 -12.32 2.61
CA ARG A 128 -8.13 -11.08 3.12
C ARG A 128 -9.21 -11.40 4.13
N THR A 129 -9.24 -10.66 5.22
CA THR A 129 -10.41 -10.68 6.08
C THR A 129 -11.59 -10.00 5.38
N VAL A 130 -12.77 -10.59 5.52
CA VAL A 130 -14.03 -9.97 5.09
C VAL A 130 -14.64 -9.07 6.16
N ASP A 131 -13.95 -8.91 7.28
CA ASP A 131 -14.36 -8.01 8.36
C ASP A 131 -14.31 -6.55 7.90
N THR A 132 -15.49 -5.97 7.77
CA THR A 132 -15.67 -4.57 7.36
C THR A 132 -15.07 -3.60 8.37
N LEU A 133 -15.18 -3.88 9.68
CA LEU A 133 -14.63 -3.02 10.73
C LEU A 133 -13.10 -2.99 10.67
N TYR A 134 -12.48 -4.14 10.44
CA TYR A 134 -11.03 -4.20 10.28
C TYR A 134 -10.57 -3.46 9.02
N ARG A 135 -11.30 -3.58 7.91
CA ARG A 135 -11.03 -2.83 6.67
C ARG A 135 -11.11 -1.32 6.91
N GLU A 136 -12.14 -0.85 7.62
CA GLU A 136 -12.32 0.56 7.96
C GLU A 136 -11.21 1.05 8.91
N LYS A 137 -10.81 0.23 9.89
CA LYS A 137 -9.67 0.52 10.79
C LYS A 137 -8.38 0.73 10.00
N ILE A 138 -8.06 -0.18 9.08
CA ILE A 138 -6.88 -0.04 8.21
C ILE A 138 -6.95 1.21 7.35
N ASP A 139 -8.11 1.47 6.71
CA ASP A 139 -8.31 2.65 5.87
C ASP A 139 -8.12 3.96 6.65
N HIS A 140 -8.72 4.04 7.83
CA HIS A 140 -8.55 5.18 8.73
C HIS A 140 -7.09 5.38 9.12
N THR A 141 -6.41 4.30 9.52
CA THR A 141 -5.00 4.34 9.91
C THR A 141 -4.10 4.76 8.75
N ILE A 142 -4.36 4.33 7.51
CA ILE A 142 -3.62 4.79 6.33
C ILE A 142 -3.74 6.31 6.16
N ARG A 143 -4.95 6.85 6.29
CA ARG A 143 -5.19 8.31 6.17
C ARG A 143 -4.48 9.09 7.28
N GLU A 144 -4.51 8.59 8.51
CA GLU A 144 -3.77 9.19 9.64
C GLU A 144 -2.26 9.19 9.36
N LEU A 145 -1.68 8.07 8.89
CA LEU A 145 -0.27 7.96 8.57
C LEU A 145 0.15 8.89 7.42
N LEU A 146 -0.65 8.99 6.37
CA LEU A 146 -0.39 9.93 5.27
C LEU A 146 -0.34 11.39 5.76
N PHE A 147 -1.16 11.74 6.73
CA PHE A 147 -1.14 13.06 7.36
C PHE A 147 0.02 13.23 8.36
N GLU A 148 0.24 12.26 9.25
CA GLU A 148 1.29 12.27 10.27
C GLU A 148 2.69 12.38 9.64
N TYR A 149 2.94 11.60 8.59
CA TYR A 149 4.25 11.56 7.90
C TYR A 149 4.30 12.41 6.62
N ARG A 150 3.37 13.37 6.46
CA ARG A 150 3.29 14.22 5.25
C ARG A 150 4.62 14.89 4.90
N GLY A 151 5.40 15.30 5.90
CA GLY A 151 6.71 15.92 5.70
C GLY A 151 7.81 14.98 5.19
N GLN A 152 7.59 13.67 5.21
CA GLN A 152 8.52 12.63 4.73
C GLN A 152 8.09 12.03 3.38
N ILE A 153 6.88 12.33 2.92
CA ILE A 153 6.36 11.92 1.61
C ILE A 153 6.60 13.05 0.63
N ARG A 154 7.20 12.77 -0.54
CA ARG A 154 7.45 13.81 -1.56
C ARG A 154 6.14 14.37 -2.07
N ASP A 155 5.25 13.48 -2.55
CA ASP A 155 3.92 13.88 -2.99
C ASP A 155 2.93 12.72 -2.84
N PHE A 156 1.65 13.04 -2.61
CA PHE A 156 0.58 12.06 -2.66
C PHE A 156 -0.75 12.66 -3.13
N THR A 157 -1.53 11.84 -3.82
CA THR A 157 -2.84 12.22 -4.34
C THR A 157 -3.87 11.15 -3.99
N THR A 158 -5.06 11.58 -3.58
CA THR A 158 -6.22 10.71 -3.39
C THR A 158 -6.91 10.46 -4.71
N ILE A 159 -7.15 9.19 -5.05
CA ILE A 159 -7.88 8.78 -6.24
C ILE A 159 -9.08 7.91 -5.91
N SER A 160 -10.17 8.08 -6.67
CA SER A 160 -11.46 7.41 -6.43
C SER A 160 -12.19 7.06 -7.73
N GLY A 161 -13.26 6.29 -7.61
CA GLY A 161 -14.11 5.92 -8.74
C GLY A 161 -13.72 4.60 -9.42
N THR A 162 -14.10 4.43 -10.67
CA THR A 162 -13.79 3.24 -11.48
C THR A 162 -12.31 3.15 -11.83
N THR A 163 -11.84 1.99 -12.29
CA THR A 163 -10.45 1.81 -12.76
C THR A 163 -10.10 2.83 -13.84
N GLU A 164 -10.99 3.09 -14.79
CA GLU A 164 -10.77 4.07 -15.88
C GLU A 164 -10.65 5.50 -15.34
N GLN A 165 -11.51 5.89 -14.38
CA GLN A 165 -11.43 7.20 -13.74
C GLN A 165 -10.11 7.37 -12.96
N ARG A 166 -9.68 6.32 -12.25
CA ARG A 166 -8.40 6.32 -11.51
C ARG A 166 -7.20 6.39 -12.44
N LEU A 167 -7.21 5.66 -13.57
CA LEU A 167 -6.18 5.77 -14.61
C LEU A 167 -6.07 7.20 -15.13
N LYS A 168 -7.22 7.82 -15.44
CA LYS A 168 -7.25 9.22 -15.88
C LYS A 168 -6.64 10.14 -14.83
N GLN A 169 -7.03 10.03 -13.56
CA GLN A 169 -6.49 10.84 -12.46
C GLN A 169 -4.98 10.67 -12.32
N ILE A 170 -4.45 9.42 -12.41
CA ILE A 170 -3.02 9.15 -12.35
C ILE A 170 -2.29 9.82 -13.52
N ASN A 171 -2.80 9.67 -14.74
CA ASN A 171 -2.20 10.25 -15.93
C ASN A 171 -2.19 11.80 -15.87
N GLU A 172 -3.27 12.43 -15.42
CA GLU A 172 -3.36 13.89 -15.24
C GLU A 172 -2.37 14.43 -14.21
N VAL A 173 -2.07 13.66 -13.16
CA VAL A 173 -1.11 14.05 -12.12
C VAL A 173 0.34 13.88 -12.59
N LEU A 174 0.64 12.78 -13.29
CA LEU A 174 2.02 12.44 -13.64
C LEU A 174 2.47 12.99 -14.99
N PHE A 175 1.53 13.27 -15.87
CA PHE A 175 1.78 13.74 -17.24
C PHE A 175 0.83 14.91 -17.59
N PRO A 176 0.91 16.06 -16.85
CA PRO A 176 0.02 17.21 -16.98
C PRO A 176 0.12 17.90 -18.35
#